data_fba6208fcc5aeae3382f8d6fc2b51c97
#
_entry.id   fba6208fcc5aeae3382f8d6fc2b51c97
#
_cell.length_a   1.000
_cell.length_b   1.000
_cell.length_c   1.000
_cell.angle_alpha   90.00
_cell.angle_beta   90.00
_cell.angle_gamma   90.00
#
_symmetry.space_group_name_H-M   'P 1'
#
loop_
_entity.id
_entity.type
_entity.pdbx_description
1 polymer ?
#
loop_
_entity_poly.entity_id
_entity_poly.type
_entity_poly.pdbx_seq_one_letter_code
_entity_poly.pdbx_strand_id
1 'polypeptide(L)'
;MTTDNALAYDKLEWGHGPRTVDVFLEPTCPFCALAFGKLKTLLELAGKDAITLRIFLHSQPWHTFSSVVVRAILAASATEGGKDAAYLVMEKVFEHRDEFICIDHCSGPNLDKSPADILKRMEALTGLELRPGFERKEVTDVMKRHTRIARQNGVHMSPTFIVDGLINDKVSSGDPVGKWVSDLRL
;
A
#
# COMPACT_ATOMS: atom_id res chain seq x y z
N MET A 1 -20.69 -16.35 -25.00
CA MET A 1 -20.15 -14.98 -24.97
C MET A 1 -20.15 -14.54 -23.52
N THR A 2 -19.11 -14.89 -22.79
CA THR A 2 -18.88 -14.45 -21.42
C THR A 2 -18.22 -13.09 -21.52
N THR A 3 -19.00 -12.03 -21.26
CA THR A 3 -18.44 -10.70 -21.04
C THR A 3 -17.55 -10.80 -19.82
N ASP A 4 -16.28 -10.75 -20.06
CA ASP A 4 -15.22 -10.60 -19.05
C ASP A 4 -15.40 -9.23 -18.38
N ASN A 5 -16.35 -9.15 -17.47
CA ASN A 5 -16.48 -8.05 -16.55
C ASN A 5 -15.52 -8.31 -15.37
N ALA A 6 -14.25 -8.56 -15.71
CA ALA A 6 -13.17 -8.45 -14.77
C ALA A 6 -13.22 -7.00 -14.30
N LEU A 7 -13.69 -6.78 -13.08
CA LEU A 7 -13.57 -5.48 -12.44
C LEU A 7 -12.13 -5.03 -12.60
N ALA A 8 -11.96 -3.97 -13.35
CA ALA A 8 -10.68 -3.35 -13.52
C ALA A 8 -10.18 -2.95 -12.13
N TYR A 9 -9.36 -3.83 -11.53
CA TYR A 9 -8.53 -3.46 -10.41
C TYR A 9 -7.68 -2.28 -10.88
N ASP A 10 -7.95 -1.11 -10.32
CA ASP A 10 -7.15 0.05 -10.64
C ASP A 10 -5.77 -0.13 -9.99
N LYS A 11 -4.75 -0.10 -10.81
CA LYS A 11 -3.38 -0.21 -10.32
C LYS A 11 -3.05 0.97 -9.45
N LEU A 12 -2.33 0.74 -8.36
CA LEU A 12 -1.87 1.80 -7.46
C LEU A 12 -0.68 2.53 -8.11
N GLU A 13 -0.96 3.23 -9.21
CA GLU A 13 0.03 3.90 -10.05
C GLU A 13 -0.32 5.38 -10.26
N TRP A 14 0.65 6.28 -10.06
CA TRP A 14 0.53 7.72 -10.24
C TRP A 14 1.70 8.26 -11.07
N GLY A 15 1.42 9.27 -11.91
CA GLY A 15 2.34 9.72 -12.96
C GLY A 15 2.29 8.80 -14.18
N HIS A 16 3.03 9.17 -15.22
CA HIS A 16 3.06 8.45 -16.51
C HIS A 16 4.43 8.60 -17.21
N GLY A 17 5.45 8.97 -16.43
CA GLY A 17 6.81 9.09 -16.95
C GLY A 17 7.45 7.74 -17.27
N PRO A 18 8.52 7.74 -18.08
CA PRO A 18 9.18 6.52 -18.53
C PRO A 18 9.94 5.79 -17.42
N ARG A 19 10.36 6.49 -16.38
CA ARG A 19 11.07 5.87 -15.25
C ARG A 19 10.09 5.34 -14.22
N THR A 20 10.35 4.18 -13.67
CA THR A 20 9.49 3.56 -12.66
C THR A 20 10.09 3.66 -11.28
N VAL A 21 9.26 4.05 -10.31
CA VAL A 21 9.59 4.02 -8.89
C VAL A 21 8.57 3.12 -8.19
N ASP A 22 8.98 1.91 -7.88
CA ASP A 22 8.17 0.94 -7.16
C ASP A 22 8.42 1.05 -5.68
N VAL A 23 7.37 1.21 -4.89
CA VAL A 23 7.45 1.32 -3.44
C VAL A 23 6.65 0.19 -2.80
N PHE A 24 7.35 -0.65 -2.03
CA PHE A 24 6.74 -1.75 -1.30
C PHE A 24 6.44 -1.29 0.12
N LEU A 25 5.16 -1.25 0.47
CA LEU A 25 4.67 -0.77 1.76
C LEU A 25 3.93 -1.87 2.52
N GLU A 26 4.20 -1.96 3.80
CA GLU A 26 3.39 -2.68 4.78
C GLU A 26 2.50 -1.64 5.49
N PRO A 27 1.16 -1.73 5.36
CA PRO A 27 0.28 -0.63 5.76
C PRO A 27 0.15 -0.40 7.27
N THR A 28 0.69 -1.30 8.09
CA THR A 28 0.71 -1.14 9.56
C THR A 28 2.11 -0.86 10.12
N CYS A 29 3.13 -0.78 9.26
CA CYS A 29 4.52 -0.47 9.62
C CYS A 29 4.72 1.05 9.84
N PRO A 30 5.36 1.48 10.96
CA PRO A 30 5.61 2.90 11.22
C PRO A 30 6.55 3.56 10.20
N PHE A 31 7.54 2.83 9.73
CA PHE A 31 8.46 3.34 8.71
C PHE A 31 7.78 3.49 7.34
N CYS A 32 6.81 2.64 7.04
CA CYS A 32 5.98 2.77 5.84
C CYS A 32 5.03 3.97 5.94
N ALA A 33 4.51 4.29 7.11
CA ALA A 33 3.73 5.51 7.33
C ALA A 33 4.54 6.76 7.01
N LEU A 34 5.79 6.83 7.52
CA LEU A 34 6.72 7.93 7.20
C LEU A 34 7.04 8.03 5.71
N ALA A 35 7.24 6.90 5.05
CA ALA A 35 7.51 6.88 3.62
C ALA A 35 6.27 7.30 2.81
N PHE A 36 5.10 6.73 3.12
CA PHE A 36 3.85 7.03 2.43
C PHE A 36 3.51 8.53 2.45
N GLY A 37 3.66 9.19 3.62
CA GLY A 37 3.41 10.62 3.75
C GLY A 37 4.26 11.52 2.84
N LYS A 38 5.32 10.96 2.23
CA LYS A 38 6.24 11.70 1.34
C LYS A 38 6.03 11.40 -0.14
N LEU A 39 5.24 10.38 -0.50
CA LEU A 39 5.14 9.92 -1.89
C LEU A 39 4.49 10.94 -2.82
N LYS A 40 3.49 11.68 -2.36
CA LYS A 40 2.87 12.77 -3.16
C LYS A 40 3.91 13.84 -3.49
N THR A 41 4.65 14.31 -2.47
CA THR A 41 5.70 15.31 -2.65
C THR A 41 6.84 14.79 -3.53
N LEU A 42 7.20 13.50 -3.41
CA LEU A 42 8.18 12.87 -4.30
C LEU A 42 7.74 12.95 -5.76
N LEU A 43 6.47 12.58 -6.03
CA LEU A 43 5.91 12.63 -7.38
C LEU A 43 5.83 14.06 -7.93
N GLU A 44 5.54 15.04 -7.08
CA GLU A 44 5.51 16.47 -7.44
C GLU A 44 6.91 16.99 -7.78
N LEU A 45 7.91 16.69 -6.95
CA LEU A 45 9.29 17.13 -7.16
C LEU A 45 9.97 16.45 -8.35
N ALA A 46 9.73 15.16 -8.55
CA ALA A 46 10.28 14.43 -9.68
C ALA A 46 9.57 14.75 -11.00
N GLY A 47 8.28 15.09 -10.92
CA GLY A 47 7.42 15.37 -12.08
C GLY A 47 6.65 14.15 -12.56
N LYS A 48 5.34 14.34 -12.76
CA LYS A 48 4.42 13.27 -13.21
C LYS A 48 4.73 12.74 -14.62
N ASP A 49 5.40 13.56 -15.43
CA ASP A 49 5.83 13.20 -16.79
C ASP A 49 7.21 12.53 -16.80
N ALA A 50 7.95 12.60 -15.69
CA ALA A 50 9.28 12.01 -15.55
C ALA A 50 9.23 10.60 -14.94
N ILE A 51 8.34 10.37 -14.00
CA ILE A 51 8.23 9.08 -13.29
C ILE A 51 6.81 8.51 -13.29
N THR A 52 6.75 7.20 -13.16
CA THR A 52 5.57 6.43 -12.78
C THR A 52 5.82 5.84 -11.40
N LEU A 53 5.14 6.38 -10.39
CA LEU A 53 5.18 5.88 -9.01
C LEU A 53 4.17 4.74 -8.86
N ARG A 54 4.62 3.56 -8.40
CA ARG A 54 3.77 2.38 -8.19
C ARG A 54 3.88 1.91 -6.74
N ILE A 55 2.74 1.67 -6.10
CA ILE A 55 2.69 1.13 -4.74
C ILE A 55 2.33 -0.35 -4.80
N PHE A 56 3.17 -1.17 -4.17
CA PHE A 56 2.92 -2.58 -3.92
C PHE A 56 2.73 -2.80 -2.42
N LEU A 57 1.62 -3.43 -2.06
CA LEU A 57 1.33 -3.75 -0.66
C LEU A 57 1.98 -5.08 -0.30
N HIS A 58 2.75 -5.07 0.78
CA HIS A 58 3.52 -6.20 1.24
C HIS A 58 3.18 -6.49 2.72
N SER A 59 2.53 -7.63 2.96
CA SER A 59 2.18 -8.04 4.32
C SER A 59 3.37 -8.69 5.02
N GLN A 60 3.60 -8.29 6.28
CA GLN A 60 4.61 -8.88 7.15
C GLN A 60 3.95 -9.81 8.18
N PRO A 61 4.47 -11.03 8.39
CA PRO A 61 3.80 -12.04 9.23
C PRO A 61 3.71 -11.67 10.72
N TRP A 62 4.58 -10.81 11.21
CA TRP A 62 4.53 -10.34 12.61
C TRP A 62 3.55 -9.19 12.85
N HIS A 63 2.97 -8.60 11.82
CA HIS A 63 1.91 -7.62 11.94
C HIS A 63 0.54 -8.32 11.86
N THR A 64 -0.11 -8.53 12.99
CA THR A 64 -1.30 -9.38 13.15
C THR A 64 -2.41 -9.10 12.13
N PHE A 65 -2.70 -7.82 11.85
CA PHE A 65 -3.79 -7.44 10.95
C PHE A 65 -3.32 -6.99 9.56
N SER A 66 -2.03 -7.09 9.27
CA SER A 66 -1.46 -6.62 8.00
C SER A 66 -2.20 -7.15 6.78
N SER A 67 -2.46 -8.45 6.71
CA SER A 67 -3.14 -9.08 5.58
C SER A 67 -4.59 -8.60 5.42
N VAL A 68 -5.27 -8.33 6.53
CA VAL A 68 -6.65 -7.79 6.53
C VAL A 68 -6.65 -6.37 5.99
N VAL A 69 -5.71 -5.54 6.44
CA VAL A 69 -5.56 -4.14 5.99
C VAL A 69 -5.17 -4.07 4.52
N VAL A 70 -4.18 -4.88 4.09
CA VAL A 70 -3.79 -4.99 2.67
C VAL A 70 -5.01 -5.35 1.80
N ARG A 71 -5.80 -6.35 2.25
CA ARG A 71 -7.00 -6.78 1.52
C ARG A 71 -8.03 -5.67 1.40
N ALA A 72 -8.26 -4.91 2.46
CA ALA A 72 -9.22 -3.80 2.46
C ALA A 72 -8.78 -2.64 1.55
N ILE A 73 -7.50 -2.29 1.54
CA ILE A 73 -6.94 -1.28 0.61
C ILE A 73 -7.15 -1.72 -0.84
N LEU A 74 -6.87 -2.98 -1.16
CA LEU A 74 -7.07 -3.52 -2.49
C LEU A 74 -8.55 -3.66 -2.86
N ALA A 75 -9.43 -3.91 -1.89
CA ALA A 75 -10.87 -3.86 -2.10
C ALA A 75 -11.35 -2.45 -2.47
N ALA A 76 -10.79 -1.42 -1.83
CA ALA A 76 -11.08 -0.03 -2.18
C ALA A 76 -10.69 0.31 -3.62
N SER A 77 -9.56 -0.21 -4.12
CA SER A 77 -9.14 0.03 -5.51
C SER A 77 -10.05 -0.62 -6.56
N ALA A 78 -10.89 -1.56 -6.15
CA ALA A 78 -11.90 -2.19 -6.99
C ALA A 78 -13.27 -1.50 -6.93
N THR A 79 -13.39 -0.40 -6.18
CA THR A 79 -14.59 0.47 -6.17
C THR A 79 -14.53 1.50 -7.29
N GLU A 80 -15.62 2.25 -7.47
CA GLU A 80 -15.68 3.34 -8.43
C GLU A 80 -14.61 4.41 -8.21
N GLY A 81 -14.18 4.62 -6.95
CA GLY A 81 -13.08 5.54 -6.61
C GLY A 81 -11.67 5.03 -6.97
N GLY A 82 -11.53 3.76 -7.38
CA GLY A 82 -10.29 3.18 -7.89
C GLY A 82 -9.08 3.37 -6.96
N LYS A 83 -7.94 3.72 -7.55
CA LYS A 83 -6.69 3.95 -6.80
C LYS A 83 -6.77 5.09 -5.78
N ASP A 84 -7.63 6.09 -6.02
CA ASP A 84 -7.76 7.23 -5.10
C ASP A 84 -8.53 6.81 -3.84
N ALA A 85 -9.54 5.92 -3.96
CA ALA A 85 -10.18 5.28 -2.82
C ALA A 85 -9.17 4.43 -2.02
N ALA A 86 -8.34 3.66 -2.69
CA ALA A 86 -7.27 2.89 -2.04
C ALA A 86 -6.25 3.80 -1.34
N TYR A 87 -5.90 4.93 -1.96
CA TYR A 87 -5.02 5.92 -1.35
C TYR A 87 -5.63 6.51 -0.07
N LEU A 88 -6.91 6.87 -0.11
CA LEU A 88 -7.64 7.35 1.07
C LEU A 88 -7.63 6.31 2.20
N VAL A 89 -7.87 5.02 1.89
CA VAL A 89 -7.82 3.96 2.91
C VAL A 89 -6.42 3.84 3.50
N MET A 90 -5.35 3.88 2.67
CA MET A 90 -3.96 3.89 3.17
C MET A 90 -3.70 5.08 4.08
N GLU A 91 -4.11 6.29 3.68
CA GLU A 91 -3.93 7.51 4.45
C GLU A 91 -4.59 7.39 5.83
N LYS A 92 -5.86 6.94 5.89
CA LYS A 92 -6.57 6.76 7.15
C LYS A 92 -5.99 5.65 8.03
N VAL A 93 -5.52 4.56 7.44
CA VAL A 93 -4.84 3.51 8.19
C VAL A 93 -3.54 4.01 8.79
N PHE A 94 -2.74 4.77 8.06
CA PHE A 94 -1.49 5.33 8.59
C PHE A 94 -1.73 6.42 9.64
N GLU A 95 -2.75 7.27 9.49
CA GLU A 95 -3.17 8.26 10.50
C GLU A 95 -3.62 7.60 11.81
N HIS A 96 -4.32 6.48 11.73
CA HIS A 96 -4.90 5.75 12.85
C HIS A 96 -4.19 4.41 13.10
N ARG A 97 -2.90 4.32 12.79
CA ARG A 97 -2.13 3.07 12.78
C ARG A 97 -2.29 2.24 14.05
N ASP A 98 -2.31 2.89 15.21
CA ASP A 98 -2.38 2.23 16.51
C ASP A 98 -3.68 1.44 16.73
N GLU A 99 -4.72 1.72 15.94
CA GLU A 99 -5.97 0.95 15.97
C GLU A 99 -5.89 -0.38 15.19
N PHE A 100 -4.84 -0.56 14.37
CA PHE A 100 -4.62 -1.69 13.47
C PHE A 100 -3.41 -2.54 13.82
N ILE A 101 -2.77 -2.29 14.95
CA ILE A 101 -1.59 -3.03 15.42
C ILE A 101 -1.80 -3.59 16.83
N CYS A 102 -1.06 -4.63 17.17
CA CYS A 102 -0.91 -5.09 18.54
C CYS A 102 0.35 -4.49 19.16
N ILE A 103 0.34 -4.29 20.48
CA ILE A 103 1.52 -3.87 21.25
C ILE A 103 2.56 -5.00 21.14
N ASP A 104 3.80 -4.66 20.82
CA ASP A 104 4.90 -5.61 20.61
C ASP A 104 4.50 -6.78 19.68
N HIS A 105 3.61 -6.50 18.73
CA HIS A 105 3.06 -7.44 17.74
C HIS A 105 2.21 -8.60 18.31
N CYS A 106 2.03 -8.73 19.62
CA CYS A 106 1.42 -9.91 20.22
C CYS A 106 0.53 -9.65 21.43
N SER A 107 0.29 -8.39 21.82
CA SER A 107 -0.47 -8.06 23.02
C SER A 107 -1.36 -6.82 22.86
N GLY A 108 -2.10 -6.48 23.90
CA GLY A 108 -2.95 -5.29 23.96
C GLY A 108 -4.37 -5.50 23.45
N PRO A 109 -5.20 -4.45 23.53
CA PRO A 109 -6.65 -4.57 23.33
C PRO A 109 -7.03 -4.93 21.87
N ASN A 110 -6.14 -4.69 20.92
CA ASN A 110 -6.42 -5.04 19.53
C ASN A 110 -6.32 -6.54 19.25
N LEU A 111 -5.69 -7.32 20.15
CA LEU A 111 -5.56 -8.76 19.97
C LEU A 111 -6.92 -9.48 19.95
N ASP A 112 -7.91 -8.92 20.64
CA ASP A 112 -9.27 -9.46 20.71
C ASP A 112 -10.16 -9.08 19.51
N LYS A 113 -9.66 -8.21 18.61
CA LYS A 113 -10.41 -7.80 17.40
C LYS A 113 -10.42 -8.90 16.35
N SER A 114 -11.58 -9.06 15.74
CA SER A 114 -11.75 -9.91 14.55
C SER A 114 -11.35 -9.15 13.26
N PRO A 115 -11.09 -9.87 12.15
CA PRO A 115 -10.95 -9.24 10.83
C PRO A 115 -12.14 -8.36 10.44
N ALA A 116 -13.35 -8.72 10.88
CA ALA A 116 -14.56 -7.95 10.63
C ALA A 116 -14.56 -6.61 11.39
N ASP A 117 -14.04 -6.57 12.61
CA ASP A 117 -13.92 -5.33 13.40
C ASP A 117 -12.92 -4.37 12.74
N ILE A 118 -11.79 -4.90 12.26
CA ILE A 118 -10.79 -4.13 11.52
C ILE A 118 -11.40 -3.53 10.24
N LEU A 119 -12.10 -4.33 9.46
CA LEU A 119 -12.76 -3.87 8.24
C LEU A 119 -13.80 -2.77 8.54
N LYS A 120 -14.69 -3.01 9.51
CA LYS A 120 -15.70 -2.05 9.94
C LYS A 120 -15.08 -0.72 10.41
N ARG A 121 -13.92 -0.79 11.09
CA ARG A 121 -13.23 0.43 11.52
C ARG A 121 -12.69 1.22 10.33
N MET A 122 -12.11 0.55 9.31
CA MET A 122 -11.67 1.22 8.08
C MET A 122 -12.84 1.84 7.31
N GLU A 123 -13.98 1.16 7.22
CA GLU A 123 -15.20 1.71 6.63
C GLU A 123 -15.66 2.97 7.38
N ALA A 124 -15.63 2.95 8.72
CA ALA A 124 -16.01 4.11 9.54
C ALA A 124 -15.05 5.30 9.37
N LEU A 125 -13.76 5.07 9.18
CA LEU A 125 -12.75 6.12 8.97
C LEU A 125 -12.82 6.76 7.58
N THR A 126 -13.22 5.98 6.57
CA THR A 126 -13.18 6.41 5.17
C THR A 126 -14.54 6.78 4.60
N GLY A 127 -15.63 6.32 5.21
CA GLY A 127 -16.98 6.43 4.66
C GLY A 127 -17.21 5.54 3.44
N LEU A 128 -16.28 4.65 3.12
CA LEU A 128 -16.38 3.73 1.99
C LEU A 128 -16.99 2.40 2.41
N GLU A 129 -17.76 1.77 1.52
CA GLU A 129 -18.24 0.41 1.66
C GLU A 129 -17.19 -0.55 1.09
N LEU A 130 -16.38 -1.16 1.96
CA LEU A 130 -15.25 -2.00 1.56
C LEU A 130 -15.60 -3.49 1.52
N ARG A 131 -16.61 -3.93 2.29
CA ARG A 131 -16.98 -5.33 2.44
C ARG A 131 -17.27 -6.04 1.13
N PRO A 132 -18.05 -5.49 0.18
CA PRO A 132 -18.35 -6.18 -1.09
C PRO A 132 -17.08 -6.49 -1.90
N GLY A 133 -16.11 -5.56 -1.91
CA GLY A 133 -14.80 -5.76 -2.53
C GLY A 133 -13.92 -6.74 -1.74
N PHE A 134 -13.95 -6.62 -0.42
CA PHE A 134 -13.15 -7.45 0.49
C PHE A 134 -13.47 -8.96 0.35
N GLU A 135 -14.72 -9.32 0.13
CA GLU A 135 -15.16 -10.72 0.00
C GLU A 135 -14.88 -11.32 -1.39
N ARG A 136 -14.37 -10.54 -2.34
CA ARG A 136 -14.14 -11.00 -3.70
C ARG A 136 -12.86 -11.81 -3.84
N LYS A 137 -12.93 -12.87 -4.64
CA LYS A 137 -11.79 -13.72 -4.95
C LYS A 137 -10.70 -12.97 -5.74
N GLU A 138 -11.11 -12.08 -6.62
CA GLU A 138 -10.21 -11.28 -7.48
C GLU A 138 -9.24 -10.43 -6.64
N VAL A 139 -9.67 -9.91 -5.50
CA VAL A 139 -8.80 -9.18 -4.56
C VAL A 139 -7.71 -10.10 -4.00
N THR A 140 -8.04 -11.38 -3.75
CA THR A 140 -7.02 -12.37 -3.36
C THR A 140 -5.97 -12.58 -4.44
N ASP A 141 -6.38 -12.60 -5.71
CA ASP A 141 -5.46 -12.79 -6.82
C ASP A 141 -4.53 -11.58 -7.00
N VAL A 142 -5.02 -10.37 -6.73
CA VAL A 142 -4.20 -9.16 -6.66
C VAL A 142 -3.21 -9.21 -5.49
N MET A 143 -3.65 -9.59 -4.29
CA MET A 143 -2.75 -9.79 -3.13
C MET A 143 -1.62 -10.77 -3.47
N LYS A 144 -1.95 -11.90 -4.09
CA LYS A 144 -0.97 -12.90 -4.54
C LYS A 144 -0.01 -12.32 -5.57
N ARG A 145 -0.49 -11.45 -6.46
CA ARG A 145 0.37 -10.77 -7.45
C ARG A 145 1.38 -9.87 -6.75
N HIS A 146 0.94 -9.00 -5.83
CA HIS A 146 1.82 -8.13 -5.06
C HIS A 146 2.87 -8.93 -4.28
N THR A 147 2.43 -10.01 -3.60
CA THR A 147 3.34 -10.92 -2.88
C THR A 147 4.36 -11.59 -3.82
N ARG A 148 3.92 -12.02 -5.00
CA ARG A 148 4.82 -12.63 -5.99
C ARG A 148 5.87 -11.63 -6.47
N ILE A 149 5.45 -10.42 -6.83
CA ILE A 149 6.36 -9.36 -7.28
C ILE A 149 7.38 -9.05 -6.19
N ALA A 150 6.96 -8.89 -4.92
CA ALA A 150 7.85 -8.67 -3.80
C ALA A 150 8.91 -9.79 -3.68
N ARG A 151 8.47 -11.06 -3.69
CA ARG A 151 9.37 -12.21 -3.56
C ARG A 151 10.33 -12.34 -4.74
N GLN A 152 9.87 -12.13 -5.96
CA GLN A 152 10.71 -12.22 -7.18
C GLN A 152 11.78 -11.13 -7.23
N ASN A 153 11.53 -10.00 -6.58
CA ASN A 153 12.49 -8.89 -6.49
C ASN A 153 13.29 -8.89 -5.18
N GLY A 154 13.22 -9.95 -4.37
CA GLY A 154 13.99 -10.05 -3.13
C GLY A 154 13.59 -9.04 -2.06
N VAL A 155 12.34 -8.58 -2.07
CA VAL A 155 11.82 -7.64 -1.06
C VAL A 155 11.52 -8.40 0.23
N HIS A 156 12.32 -8.16 1.26
CA HIS A 156 12.21 -8.81 2.58
C HIS A 156 11.75 -7.83 3.67
N MET A 157 11.94 -6.53 3.44
CA MET A 157 11.61 -5.46 4.38
C MET A 157 10.72 -4.42 3.70
N SER A 158 10.12 -3.56 4.50
CA SER A 158 9.35 -2.41 4.04
C SER A 158 9.61 -1.18 4.92
N PRO A 159 9.65 0.02 4.35
CA PRO A 159 9.53 0.30 2.93
C PRO A 159 10.75 -0.16 2.13
N THR A 160 10.55 -0.67 0.90
CA THR A 160 11.61 -0.93 -0.08
C THR A 160 11.31 -0.15 -1.34
N PHE A 161 12.33 0.46 -1.94
CA PHE A 161 12.24 1.21 -3.19
C PHE A 161 12.97 0.47 -4.30
N ILE A 162 12.33 0.35 -5.46
CA ILE A 162 12.93 -0.21 -6.68
C ILE A 162 12.80 0.85 -7.78
N VAL A 163 13.91 1.23 -8.39
CA VAL A 163 13.94 2.21 -9.48
C VAL A 163 14.35 1.50 -10.76
N ASP A 164 13.51 1.59 -11.78
CA ASP A 164 13.75 0.95 -13.09
C ASP A 164 14.15 -0.53 -12.97
N GLY A 165 13.53 -1.24 -12.01
CA GLY A 165 13.75 -2.67 -11.76
C GLY A 165 14.93 -3.00 -10.84
N LEU A 166 15.66 -2.02 -10.31
CA LEU A 166 16.77 -2.22 -9.38
C LEU A 166 16.45 -1.73 -7.98
N ILE A 167 16.73 -2.57 -6.97
CA ILE A 167 16.56 -2.18 -5.56
C ILE A 167 17.48 -0.98 -5.26
N ASN A 168 16.91 0.04 -4.64
CA ASN A 168 17.64 1.19 -4.13
C ASN A 168 17.69 1.10 -2.60
N ASP A 169 18.88 0.92 -2.06
CA ASP A 169 19.16 0.78 -0.63
C ASP A 169 19.53 2.11 0.08
N LYS A 170 19.58 3.21 -0.67
CA LYS A 170 20.00 4.53 -0.16
C LYS A 170 18.85 5.30 0.48
N VAL A 171 17.61 5.02 0.08
CA VAL A 171 16.43 5.73 0.57
C VAL A 171 16.04 5.24 1.96
N SER A 172 16.05 6.15 2.92
CA SER A 172 15.50 5.91 4.26
C SER A 172 14.19 6.65 4.46
N SER A 173 13.23 6.02 5.13
CA SER A 173 11.94 6.66 5.47
C SER A 173 12.09 7.91 6.35
N GLY A 174 13.20 8.03 7.10
CA GLY A 174 13.52 9.20 7.91
C GLY A 174 14.07 10.39 7.13
N ASP A 175 14.61 10.18 5.92
CA ASP A 175 15.23 11.24 5.13
C ASP A 175 14.21 12.23 4.56
N PRO A 176 14.61 13.50 4.32
CA PRO A 176 13.77 14.47 3.61
C PRO A 176 13.59 14.09 2.14
N VAL A 177 12.45 14.47 1.54
CA VAL A 177 12.09 14.09 0.16
C VAL A 177 13.11 14.57 -0.87
N GLY A 178 13.71 15.75 -0.67
CA GLY A 178 14.75 16.26 -1.57
C GLY A 178 15.98 15.34 -1.66
N LYS A 179 16.33 14.67 -0.53
CA LYS A 179 17.39 13.65 -0.54
C LYS A 179 16.94 12.40 -1.32
N TRP A 180 15.66 12.02 -1.22
CA TRP A 180 15.13 10.89 -2.01
C TRP A 180 15.26 11.13 -3.52
N VAL A 181 14.91 12.35 -4.00
CA VAL A 181 15.07 12.70 -5.41
C VAL A 181 16.50 12.48 -5.88
N SER A 182 17.49 12.93 -5.07
CA SER A 182 18.90 12.73 -5.36
C SER A 182 19.33 11.25 -5.32
N ASP A 183 18.93 10.52 -4.26
CA ASP A 183 19.33 9.12 -4.06
C ASP A 183 18.69 8.17 -5.09
N LEU A 184 17.47 8.46 -5.52
CA LEU A 184 16.76 7.76 -6.59
C LEU A 184 17.20 8.20 -8.00
N ARG A 185 17.97 9.29 -8.09
CA ARG A 185 18.43 9.90 -9.34
C ARG A 185 17.28 10.28 -10.28
N LEU A 186 16.25 10.86 -9.69
CA LEU A 186 15.04 11.30 -10.41
C LEU A 186 15.20 12.70 -10.98
#